data_1d3bf8d9c79377bca2b2c2541392b445
#
_entry.id   1d3bf8d9c79377bca2b2c2541392b445
#
_cell.length_a   1.000
_cell.length_b   1.000
_cell.length_c   1.000
_cell.angle_alpha   90.00
_cell.angle_beta   90.00
_cell.angle_gamma   90.00
#
_symmetry.space_group_name_H-M   'P 1'
#
loop_
_entity.id
_entity.type
_entity.pdbx_description
1 polymer ?
#
loop_
_entity_poly.entity_id
_entity_poly.type
_entity_poly.pdbx_seq_one_letter_code
_entity_poly.pdbx_strand_id
1 'polypeptide(L)'
;MKTFDNYLKEQLENKEFANEYKNIQPDMDIIRAIVSTRTSQNLTQKQLSEKTGIDQSDISKLENGTRNPSINLLKRLADGLGMDLKIEFVKKNTQISK
;
A
#
# COMPACT_ATOMS: atom_id res chain seq x y z
N MET A 1 11.31 -18.71 0.14
CA MET A 1 11.08 -17.43 -0.57
C MET A 1 11.04 -16.29 0.41
N LYS A 2 11.68 -15.19 0.06
CA LYS A 2 11.70 -14.04 0.96
C LYS A 2 10.39 -13.26 0.87
N THR A 3 9.92 -12.79 2.00
CA THR A 3 8.81 -11.87 1.99
C THR A 3 9.30 -10.51 1.57
N PHE A 4 8.38 -9.64 1.19
CA PHE A 4 8.73 -8.28 0.83
C PHE A 4 9.43 -7.57 1.98
N ASP A 5 8.94 -7.76 3.19
CA ASP A 5 9.55 -7.14 4.37
C ASP A 5 10.96 -7.64 4.62
N ASN A 6 11.19 -8.93 4.43
CA ASN A 6 12.55 -9.48 4.59
C ASN A 6 13.50 -8.92 3.55
N TYR A 7 13.03 -8.78 2.33
CA TYR A 7 13.84 -8.20 1.28
C TYR A 7 14.26 -6.77 1.63
N LEU A 8 13.32 -5.97 2.09
CA LEU A 8 13.63 -4.60 2.47
C LEU A 8 14.58 -4.54 3.64
N LYS A 9 14.41 -5.44 4.61
CA LYS A 9 15.28 -5.46 5.76
C LYS A 9 16.73 -5.70 5.36
N GLU A 10 16.95 -6.64 4.45
CA GLU A 10 18.30 -6.93 3.98
C GLU A 10 18.89 -5.73 3.24
N GLN A 11 18.09 -5.10 2.41
CA GLN A 11 18.57 -4.00 1.60
C GLN A 11 18.83 -2.75 2.42
N LEU A 12 18.17 -2.60 3.55
CA LEU A 12 18.37 -1.43 4.39
C LEU A 12 19.77 -1.36 4.98
N GLU A 13 20.53 -2.44 4.91
CA GLU A 13 21.92 -2.39 5.30
C GLU A 13 22.77 -1.59 4.31
N ASN A 14 22.23 -1.33 3.13
CA ASN A 14 22.90 -0.53 2.11
C ASN A 14 22.35 0.89 2.18
N LYS A 15 23.26 1.88 2.30
CA LYS A 15 22.83 3.26 2.46
C LYS A 15 22.00 3.77 1.30
N GLU A 16 22.37 3.39 0.09
CA GLU A 16 21.64 3.85 -1.08
C GLU A 16 20.22 3.32 -1.06
N PHE A 17 20.07 2.06 -0.72
CA PHE A 17 18.76 1.48 -0.69
C PHE A 17 17.94 2.07 0.47
N ALA A 18 18.58 2.40 1.59
CA ALA A 18 17.88 3.00 2.71
C ALA A 18 17.20 4.30 2.30
N ASN A 19 17.86 5.10 1.47
CA ASN A 19 17.26 6.32 0.97
C ASN A 19 16.06 6.04 0.08
N GLU A 20 16.16 5.02 -0.76
CA GLU A 20 15.06 4.62 -1.61
C GLU A 20 13.89 4.10 -0.78
N TYR A 21 14.20 3.37 0.28
CA TYR A 21 13.16 2.86 1.16
C TYR A 21 12.34 4.01 1.76
N LYS A 22 13.02 5.07 2.18
CA LYS A 22 12.31 6.22 2.74
C LYS A 22 11.36 6.84 1.73
N ASN A 23 11.76 6.83 0.45
CA ASN A 23 10.92 7.41 -0.59
C ASN A 23 9.70 6.55 -0.90
N ILE A 24 9.80 5.22 -0.75
CA ILE A 24 8.70 4.32 -1.08
C ILE A 24 7.84 3.96 0.13
N GLN A 25 8.22 4.42 1.33
CA GLN A 25 7.48 4.06 2.53
C GLN A 25 5.99 4.38 2.45
N PRO A 26 5.60 5.58 1.96
CA PRO A 26 4.16 5.87 1.84
C PRO A 26 3.45 4.92 0.90
N ASP A 27 4.11 4.49 -0.18
CA ASP A 27 3.49 3.54 -1.10
C ASP A 27 3.25 2.21 -0.42
N MET A 28 4.20 1.78 0.41
CA MET A 28 4.04 0.53 1.16
C MET A 28 2.91 0.61 2.16
N ASP A 29 2.74 1.77 2.79
CA ASP A 29 1.63 1.95 3.73
C ASP A 29 0.30 1.82 3.02
N ILE A 30 0.20 2.37 1.80
CA ILE A 30 -1.01 2.26 0.99
C ILE A 30 -1.26 0.79 0.63
N ILE A 31 -0.23 0.09 0.18
CA ILE A 31 -0.36 -1.32 -0.18
C ILE A 31 -0.84 -2.14 1.01
N ARG A 32 -0.22 -1.94 2.16
CA ARG A 32 -0.61 -2.67 3.36
C ARG A 32 -2.04 -2.37 3.78
N ALA A 33 -2.45 -1.12 3.65
CA ALA A 33 -3.82 -0.75 4.00
C ALA A 33 -4.82 -1.45 3.10
N ILE A 34 -4.53 -1.51 1.80
CA ILE A 34 -5.43 -2.17 0.86
C ILE A 34 -5.51 -3.67 1.16
N VAL A 35 -4.34 -4.32 1.28
CA VAL A 35 -4.31 -5.76 1.49
C VAL A 35 -4.93 -6.13 2.83
N SER A 36 -4.56 -5.42 3.89
CA SER A 36 -5.03 -5.73 5.22
C SER A 36 -6.54 -5.53 5.35
N THR A 37 -7.07 -4.44 4.77
CA THR A 37 -8.52 -4.21 4.82
C THR A 37 -9.27 -5.26 4.02
N ARG A 38 -8.77 -5.59 2.82
CA ARG A 38 -9.41 -6.60 1.98
C ARG A 38 -9.43 -7.95 2.69
N THR A 39 -8.28 -8.38 3.22
CA THR A 39 -8.19 -9.71 3.84
C THR A 39 -8.95 -9.77 5.15
N SER A 40 -9.03 -8.68 5.89
CA SER A 40 -9.80 -8.66 7.14
C SER A 40 -11.29 -8.85 6.87
N GLN A 41 -11.75 -8.53 5.66
CA GLN A 41 -13.13 -8.74 5.26
C GLN A 41 -13.32 -10.06 4.52
N ASN A 42 -12.27 -10.90 4.47
CA ASN A 42 -12.32 -12.19 3.79
C ASN A 42 -12.66 -12.09 2.31
N LEU A 43 -12.19 -11.02 1.67
CA LEU A 43 -12.42 -10.81 0.25
C LEU A 43 -11.20 -11.23 -0.55
N THR A 44 -11.44 -11.94 -1.65
CA THR A 44 -10.38 -12.21 -2.62
C THR A 44 -10.20 -10.98 -3.50
N GLN A 45 -9.09 -10.95 -4.26
CA GLN A 45 -8.90 -9.87 -5.23
C GLN A 45 -10.02 -9.85 -6.25
N LYS A 46 -10.48 -11.04 -6.64
CA LYS A 46 -11.58 -11.14 -7.60
C LYS A 46 -12.86 -10.54 -7.03
N GLN A 47 -13.16 -10.85 -5.76
CA GLN A 47 -14.35 -10.31 -5.12
C GLN A 47 -14.26 -8.81 -4.97
N LEU A 48 -13.09 -8.28 -4.63
CA LEU A 48 -12.91 -6.84 -4.55
C LEU A 48 -13.08 -6.20 -5.92
N SER A 49 -12.57 -6.85 -6.96
CA SER A 49 -12.76 -6.38 -8.31
C SER A 49 -14.25 -6.26 -8.65
N GLU A 50 -15.02 -7.27 -8.30
CA GLU A 50 -16.45 -7.27 -8.56
C GLU A 50 -17.17 -6.15 -7.79
N LYS A 51 -16.75 -5.88 -6.57
CA LYS A 51 -17.36 -4.84 -5.76
C LYS A 51 -17.05 -3.44 -6.24
N THR A 52 -15.85 -3.24 -6.77
CA THR A 52 -15.37 -1.91 -7.11
C THR A 52 -15.49 -1.57 -8.58
N GLY A 53 -15.62 -2.59 -9.42
CA GLY A 53 -15.55 -2.38 -10.87
C GLY A 53 -14.14 -2.16 -11.38
N ILE A 54 -13.13 -2.37 -10.53
CA ILE A 54 -11.73 -2.26 -10.92
C ILE A 54 -11.26 -3.62 -11.39
N ASP A 55 -10.53 -3.67 -12.51
CA ASP A 55 -10.02 -4.95 -13.01
C ASP A 55 -9.17 -5.65 -11.96
N GLN A 56 -9.34 -6.98 -11.88
CA GLN A 56 -8.55 -7.75 -10.92
C GLN A 56 -7.06 -7.59 -11.17
N SER A 57 -6.64 -7.50 -12.44
CA SER A 57 -5.23 -7.33 -12.74
C SER A 57 -4.70 -6.00 -12.17
N ASP A 58 -5.54 -4.96 -12.18
CA ASP A 58 -5.14 -3.68 -11.60
C ASP A 58 -5.00 -3.78 -10.09
N ILE A 59 -5.93 -4.47 -9.45
CA ILE A 59 -5.85 -4.68 -8.00
C ILE A 59 -4.58 -5.46 -7.66
N SER A 60 -4.27 -6.49 -8.43
CA SER A 60 -3.07 -7.27 -8.21
C SER A 60 -1.82 -6.40 -8.35
N LYS A 61 -1.78 -5.54 -9.36
CA LYS A 61 -0.65 -4.65 -9.55
C LYS A 61 -0.50 -3.65 -8.44
N LEU A 62 -1.61 -3.14 -7.90
CA LEU A 62 -1.56 -2.25 -6.76
C LEU A 62 -0.99 -2.96 -5.54
N GLU A 63 -1.44 -4.19 -5.31
CA GLU A 63 -1.03 -4.92 -4.12
C GLU A 63 0.41 -5.41 -4.18
N ASN A 64 0.96 -5.61 -5.38
CA ASN A 64 2.36 -6.01 -5.49
C ASN A 64 3.29 -4.84 -5.76
N GLY A 65 2.77 -3.62 -5.78
CA GLY A 65 3.61 -2.43 -5.86
C GLY A 65 4.03 -2.02 -7.26
N THR A 66 3.46 -2.64 -8.30
CA THR A 66 3.86 -2.30 -9.68
C THR A 66 3.00 -1.22 -10.30
N ARG A 67 2.04 -0.70 -9.57
CA ARG A 67 1.19 0.39 -10.06
C ARG A 67 0.96 1.39 -8.94
N ASN A 68 1.08 2.67 -9.27
CA ASN A 68 0.78 3.74 -8.33
C ASN A 68 -0.70 4.07 -8.40
N PRO A 69 -1.41 4.06 -7.27
CA PRO A 69 -2.84 4.36 -7.29
C PRO A 69 -3.08 5.86 -7.42
N SER A 70 -4.13 6.21 -8.15
CA SER A 70 -4.62 7.57 -8.13
C SER A 70 -5.55 7.75 -6.93
N ILE A 71 -5.82 9.01 -6.60
CA ILE A 71 -6.76 9.28 -5.51
C ILE A 71 -8.14 8.74 -5.85
N ASN A 72 -8.56 8.89 -7.11
CA ASN A 72 -9.85 8.35 -7.52
C ASN A 72 -9.91 6.84 -7.38
N LEU A 73 -8.83 6.16 -7.70
CA LEU A 73 -8.78 4.71 -7.57
C LEU A 73 -8.86 4.31 -6.10
N LEU A 74 -8.16 5.03 -5.23
CA LEU A 74 -8.22 4.77 -3.79
C LEU A 74 -9.62 5.00 -3.24
N LYS A 75 -10.33 6.02 -3.73
CA LYS A 75 -11.70 6.26 -3.31
C LYS A 75 -12.62 5.10 -3.72
N ARG A 76 -12.44 4.58 -4.93
CA ARG A 76 -13.23 3.44 -5.39
C ARG A 76 -12.97 2.21 -4.55
N LEU A 77 -11.72 1.97 -4.20
CA LEU A 77 -11.36 0.85 -3.33
C LEU A 77 -12.00 1.01 -1.96
N ALA A 78 -11.91 2.22 -1.39
CA ALA A 78 -12.51 2.47 -0.07
C ALA A 78 -14.01 2.22 -0.11
N ASP A 79 -14.68 2.73 -1.13
CA ASP A 79 -16.13 2.52 -1.26
C ASP A 79 -16.47 1.04 -1.31
N GLY A 80 -15.73 0.27 -2.12
CA GLY A 80 -15.98 -1.16 -2.25
C GLY A 80 -15.71 -1.93 -0.97
N LEU A 81 -14.85 -1.38 -0.12
CA LEU A 81 -14.53 -1.99 1.17
C LEU A 81 -15.40 -1.46 2.30
N GLY A 82 -16.32 -0.55 1.99
CA GLY A 82 -17.19 0.05 3.02
C GLY A 82 -16.44 0.96 3.95
N MET A 83 -15.37 1.58 3.47
CA MET A 83 -14.50 2.42 4.27
C MET A 83 -14.45 3.82 3.71
N ASP A 84 -14.06 4.78 4.54
CA ASP A 84 -13.78 6.14 4.09
C ASP A 84 -12.28 6.29 3.88
N LEU A 85 -11.93 6.99 2.80
CA LEU A 85 -10.53 7.27 2.53
C LEU A 85 -10.13 8.52 3.31
N LYS A 86 -9.04 8.40 4.07
CA LYS A 86 -8.49 9.54 4.81
C LYS A 86 -7.02 9.69 4.43
N ILE A 87 -6.65 10.89 4.06
CA ILE A 87 -5.26 11.21 3.72
C ILE A 87 -4.85 12.39 4.59
N GLU A 88 -3.69 12.29 5.22
CA GLU A 88 -3.22 13.37 6.07
C GLU A 88 -1.71 13.47 6.00
N PHE A 89 -1.23 14.67 6.20
CA PHE A 89 0.20 14.92 6.34
C PHE A 89 0.52 14.89 7.83
N VAL A 90 1.57 14.15 8.18
CA VAL A 90 1.99 14.05 9.58
C VAL A 90 3.39 14.62 9.70
N LYS A 91 3.71 15.12 10.88
CA LYS A 91 5.03 15.68 11.12
C LYS A 91 6.06 14.57 11.10
N LYS A 92 7.23 14.91 10.60
CA LYS A 92 8.33 13.95 10.60
C LYS A 92 8.84 13.74 12.01
N ASN A 93 9.11 12.47 12.32
CA ASN A 93 9.67 12.15 13.62
C ASN A 93 11.09 12.64 13.80
N THR A 94 11.75 12.97 12.72
CA THR A 94 13.13 13.45 12.80
C THR A 94 13.27 14.72 13.61
N GLN A 95 12.18 15.43 13.80
CA GLN A 95 12.25 16.61 14.66
C GLN A 95 12.57 16.27 16.08
N ILE A 96 12.29 15.08 16.45
CA ILE A 96 12.55 14.64 17.81
C ILE A 96 14.02 14.69 18.10
N SER A 97 14.79 14.43 17.10
CA SER A 97 16.22 14.37 17.33
C SER A 97 16.80 15.74 17.57
N LYS A 98 16.02 16.61 17.59
CA LYS A 98 16.54 17.78 17.86
C LYS A 98 16.69 18.31 18.98
#